data_5e67727ee3e122f2e30d076ea52dbda9
#
_entry.id   5e67727ee3e122f2e30d076ea52dbda9
#
_cell.length_a   1.000
_cell.length_b   1.000
_cell.length_c   1.000
_cell.angle_alpha   90.00
_cell.angle_beta   90.00
_cell.angle_gamma   90.00
#
_symmetry.space_group_name_H-M   'P 1'
#
loop_
_entity.id
_entity.type
_entity.pdbx_description
1 polymer ?
#
loop_
_entity_poly.entity_id
_entity_poly.type
_entity_poly.pdbx_seq_one_letter_code
_entity_poly.pdbx_strand_id
1 'polypeptide(L)'
;EYQDEIKPYETGEAGADWLHIIKDKGTVIGKILYESKQTQRFAQDWYGKLQGDLNDAKADVGIIFTTAVPKEFDSKKGFIEKGNIFVCNFNFEKLKILALFQRKLLLLLNSINKNNEDNKISALEFLNSPDVKNLLGTFHNKMTSYEDIVGRHEKLNRDIRKNYLDLDGLFDELFQFTAEFGIKRPDKKNKIQK
;
A
#
# COMPACT_ATOMS: atom_id res chain seq x y z
N GLU A 1 -15.14 -8.29 -12.69
CA GLU A 1 -14.34 -9.06 -11.71
C GLU A 1 -13.00 -9.45 -12.33
N TYR A 2 -11.91 -9.28 -11.60
CA TYR A 2 -10.59 -9.73 -12.05
C TYR A 2 -10.52 -11.25 -11.94
N GLN A 3 -9.98 -11.91 -12.98
CA GLN A 3 -9.76 -13.36 -13.00
C GLN A 3 -8.40 -13.77 -12.41
N ASP A 4 -7.73 -12.82 -11.75
CA ASP A 4 -6.41 -13.02 -11.17
C ASP A 4 -6.47 -14.06 -10.04
N GLU A 5 -5.33 -14.71 -9.78
CA GLU A 5 -5.18 -15.70 -8.71
C GLU A 5 -4.10 -15.24 -7.75
N ILE A 6 -4.39 -15.24 -6.46
CA ILE A 6 -3.41 -14.96 -5.41
C ILE A 6 -3.29 -16.19 -4.54
N LYS A 7 -2.07 -16.70 -4.38
CA LYS A 7 -1.79 -17.90 -3.58
C LYS A 7 -0.48 -17.78 -2.81
N PRO A 8 -0.32 -18.53 -1.72
CA PRO A 8 0.97 -18.63 -1.05
C PRO A 8 2.05 -19.07 -2.04
N TYR A 9 3.26 -18.51 -1.88
CA TYR A 9 4.43 -18.90 -2.65
C TYR A 9 5.35 -19.74 -1.79
N GLU A 10 5.33 -21.06 -2.00
CA GLU A 10 6.07 -22.03 -1.19
C GLU A 10 7.44 -22.27 -1.80
N THR A 11 8.48 -21.63 -1.27
CA THR A 11 9.90 -21.85 -1.62
C THR A 11 10.77 -22.20 -0.40
N GLY A 12 10.26 -22.97 0.56
CA GLY A 12 11.00 -23.30 1.79
C GLY A 12 11.00 -22.13 2.82
N GLU A 13 11.90 -22.21 3.82
CA GLU A 13 11.86 -21.33 5.00
C GLU A 13 12.20 -19.84 4.77
N ALA A 14 12.55 -19.39 3.55
CA ALA A 14 13.07 -18.04 3.31
C ALA A 14 12.64 -17.40 2.00
N GLY A 15 11.51 -17.80 1.40
CA GLY A 15 11.00 -17.25 0.14
C GLY A 15 10.02 -16.11 0.31
N ALA A 16 9.57 -15.53 -0.83
CA ALA A 16 8.46 -14.60 -0.88
C ALA A 16 7.17 -15.23 -0.30
N ASP A 17 6.29 -14.39 0.27
CA ASP A 17 5.09 -14.88 0.96
C ASP A 17 3.95 -15.25 0.00
N TRP A 18 3.74 -14.46 -1.06
CA TRP A 18 2.59 -14.59 -1.93
C TRP A 18 2.92 -14.39 -3.40
N LEU A 19 2.28 -15.20 -4.26
CA LEU A 19 2.31 -15.09 -5.71
C LEU A 19 0.95 -14.63 -6.23
N HIS A 20 0.95 -13.52 -6.98
CA HIS A 20 -0.21 -12.98 -7.67
C HIS A 20 -0.04 -13.22 -9.17
N ILE A 21 -0.90 -14.04 -9.73
CA ILE A 21 -0.93 -14.42 -11.14
C ILE A 21 -1.95 -13.54 -11.84
N ILE A 22 -1.45 -12.66 -12.70
CA ILE A 22 -2.28 -11.73 -13.48
C ILE A 22 -2.80 -12.44 -14.73
N LYS A 23 -4.11 -12.36 -14.94
CA LYS A 23 -4.77 -13.00 -16.08
C LYS A 23 -5.52 -11.96 -16.93
N ASP A 24 -5.45 -12.15 -18.26
CA ASP A 24 -6.26 -11.46 -19.25
C ASP A 24 -7.07 -12.50 -20.05
N LYS A 25 -8.41 -12.46 -19.89
CA LYS A 25 -9.33 -13.43 -20.54
C LYS A 25 -8.91 -14.89 -20.33
N GLY A 26 -8.50 -15.21 -19.09
CA GLY A 26 -8.07 -16.56 -18.68
C GLY A 26 -6.61 -16.90 -19.00
N THR A 27 -5.92 -16.10 -19.80
CA THR A 27 -4.50 -16.30 -20.11
C THR A 27 -3.62 -15.61 -19.07
N VAL A 28 -2.60 -16.31 -18.56
CA VAL A 28 -1.59 -15.71 -17.66
C VAL A 28 -0.74 -14.75 -18.47
N ILE A 29 -0.65 -13.49 -18.03
CA ILE A 29 0.09 -12.42 -18.70
C ILE A 29 1.21 -11.84 -17.88
N GLY A 30 1.27 -12.14 -16.59
CA GLY A 30 2.32 -11.69 -15.69
C GLY A 30 2.14 -12.20 -14.28
N LYS A 31 3.18 -12.02 -13.47
CA LYS A 31 3.21 -12.45 -12.07
C LYS A 31 3.86 -11.39 -11.19
N ILE A 32 3.32 -11.20 -10.00
CA ILE A 32 3.86 -10.33 -8.96
C ILE A 32 4.13 -11.17 -7.71
N LEU A 33 5.34 -11.07 -7.16
CA LEU A 33 5.67 -11.65 -5.86
C LEU A 33 5.56 -10.58 -4.77
N TYR A 34 5.02 -10.97 -3.62
CA TYR A 34 4.94 -10.13 -2.43
C TYR A 34 5.74 -10.73 -1.31
N GLU A 35 6.50 -9.90 -0.63
CA GLU A 35 7.25 -10.22 0.56
C GLU A 35 6.88 -9.25 1.68
N SER A 36 6.46 -9.76 2.83
CA SER A 36 6.09 -8.97 4.00
C SER A 36 7.20 -9.02 5.07
N LYS A 37 7.66 -7.85 5.50
CA LYS A 37 8.70 -7.74 6.53
C LYS A 37 8.26 -6.82 7.67
N GLN A 38 8.05 -7.39 8.85
CA GLN A 38 7.79 -6.64 10.08
C GLN A 38 9.05 -6.66 10.96
N THR A 39 9.95 -5.71 10.71
CA THR A 39 11.25 -5.62 11.38
C THR A 39 11.52 -4.19 11.83
N GLN A 40 12.51 -4.02 12.71
CA GLN A 40 12.93 -2.69 13.18
C GLN A 40 13.91 -2.00 12.23
N ARG A 41 14.57 -2.76 11.34
CA ARG A 41 15.59 -2.23 10.41
C ARG A 41 15.43 -2.85 9.04
N PHE A 42 15.58 -2.03 8.02
CA PHE A 42 15.64 -2.49 6.64
C PHE A 42 16.97 -3.18 6.37
N ALA A 43 16.92 -4.35 5.72
CA ALA A 43 18.13 -5.09 5.33
C ALA A 43 18.26 -5.08 3.79
N GLN A 44 19.44 -4.68 3.31
CA GLN A 44 19.71 -4.56 1.86
C GLN A 44 19.74 -5.90 1.13
N ASP A 45 19.98 -7.01 1.83
CA ASP A 45 19.96 -8.36 1.27
C ASP A 45 18.55 -8.85 0.85
N TRP A 46 17.49 -8.19 1.32
CA TRP A 46 16.13 -8.52 0.90
C TRP A 46 15.91 -8.34 -0.60
N TYR A 47 16.58 -7.34 -1.21
CA TYR A 47 16.54 -7.17 -2.66
C TYR A 47 17.10 -8.39 -3.39
N GLY A 48 18.26 -8.89 -2.94
CA GLY A 48 18.90 -10.05 -3.54
C GLY A 48 18.09 -11.33 -3.37
N LYS A 49 17.48 -11.53 -2.19
CA LYS A 49 16.61 -12.68 -1.91
C LYS A 49 15.38 -12.65 -2.80
N LEU A 50 14.64 -11.54 -2.81
CA LEU A 50 13.44 -11.42 -3.64
C LEU A 50 13.77 -11.51 -5.14
N GLN A 51 14.95 -11.03 -5.58
CA GLN A 51 15.39 -11.22 -6.96
C GLN A 51 15.62 -12.69 -7.31
N GLY A 52 16.14 -13.48 -6.38
CA GLY A 52 16.23 -14.94 -6.54
C GLY A 52 14.86 -15.57 -6.71
N ASP A 53 13.92 -15.25 -5.82
CA ASP A 53 12.53 -15.75 -5.89
C ASP A 53 11.82 -15.34 -7.18
N LEU A 54 12.05 -14.11 -7.67
CA LEU A 54 11.52 -13.64 -8.96
C LEU A 54 12.01 -14.51 -10.12
N ASN A 55 13.29 -14.85 -10.13
CA ASN A 55 13.86 -15.70 -11.18
C ASN A 55 13.26 -17.11 -11.13
N ASP A 56 13.14 -17.70 -9.94
CA ASP A 56 12.60 -19.06 -9.74
C ASP A 56 11.12 -19.15 -10.10
N ALA A 57 10.32 -18.16 -9.68
CA ALA A 57 8.91 -18.07 -10.00
C ALA A 57 8.64 -17.66 -11.45
N LYS A 58 9.65 -17.17 -12.18
CA LYS A 58 9.51 -16.43 -13.45
C LYS A 58 8.46 -15.33 -13.29
N ALA A 59 8.65 -14.53 -12.25
CA ALA A 59 7.77 -13.40 -11.92
C ALA A 59 8.36 -12.09 -12.45
N ASP A 60 7.49 -11.18 -12.84
CA ASP A 60 7.86 -9.93 -13.51
C ASP A 60 8.22 -8.82 -12.51
N VAL A 61 7.54 -8.80 -11.38
CA VAL A 61 7.63 -7.73 -10.38
C VAL A 61 7.68 -8.32 -8.98
N GLY A 62 8.53 -7.73 -8.13
CA GLY A 62 8.58 -7.97 -6.68
C GLY A 62 8.11 -6.77 -5.87
N ILE A 63 7.35 -6.99 -4.82
CA ILE A 63 6.93 -5.95 -3.89
C ILE A 63 7.29 -6.36 -2.47
N ILE A 64 8.19 -5.59 -1.83
CA ILE A 64 8.49 -5.72 -0.41
C ILE A 64 7.59 -4.76 0.36
N PHE A 65 6.75 -5.30 1.22
CA PHE A 65 5.84 -4.57 2.08
C PHE A 65 6.35 -4.58 3.53
N THR A 66 6.84 -3.44 4.04
CA THR A 66 7.64 -3.46 5.27
C THR A 66 7.38 -2.31 6.23
N THR A 67 7.52 -2.58 7.55
CA THR A 67 7.52 -1.53 8.58
C THR A 67 8.81 -0.74 8.60
N ALA A 68 9.95 -1.36 8.23
CA ALA A 68 11.25 -0.72 8.17
C ALA A 68 11.62 -0.41 6.72
N VAL A 69 11.53 0.85 6.32
CA VAL A 69 11.87 1.31 4.97
C VAL A 69 13.35 1.72 4.87
N PRO A 70 13.96 1.66 3.66
CA PRO A 70 15.33 2.12 3.46
C PRO A 70 15.47 3.64 3.73
N LYS A 71 16.69 4.10 4.01
CA LYS A 71 16.96 5.51 4.37
C LYS A 71 16.57 6.49 3.26
N GLU A 72 16.69 6.08 2.02
CA GLU A 72 16.34 6.84 0.81
C GLU A 72 14.85 6.85 0.50
N PHE A 73 14.03 6.18 1.33
CA PHE A 73 12.59 6.12 1.14
C PHE A 73 11.94 7.49 1.33
N ASP A 74 11.30 7.96 0.29
CA ASP A 74 10.49 9.18 0.35
C ASP A 74 9.04 8.82 0.69
N SER A 75 8.60 9.21 1.88
CA SER A 75 7.23 8.95 2.35
C SER A 75 6.16 9.57 1.43
N LYS A 76 6.50 10.69 0.74
CA LYS A 76 5.59 11.32 -0.22
C LYS A 76 5.42 10.49 -1.48
N LYS A 77 6.45 9.78 -1.91
CA LYS A 77 6.37 8.85 -3.05
C LYS A 77 5.61 7.57 -2.69
N GLY A 78 5.62 7.18 -1.42
CA GLY A 78 4.93 5.98 -0.94
C GLY A 78 5.59 4.66 -1.31
N PHE A 79 6.55 4.66 -2.22
CA PHE A 79 7.39 3.52 -2.58
C PHE A 79 8.78 3.96 -3.06
N ILE A 80 9.73 3.03 -3.06
CA ILE A 80 11.02 3.14 -3.73
C ILE A 80 11.19 1.98 -4.70
N GLU A 81 11.81 2.24 -5.83
CA GLU A 81 12.03 1.28 -6.90
C GLU A 81 13.51 0.94 -7.03
N LYS A 82 13.82 -0.34 -7.22
CA LYS A 82 15.14 -0.84 -7.57
C LYS A 82 15.01 -1.97 -8.59
N GLY A 83 15.21 -1.65 -9.87
CA GLY A 83 14.93 -2.59 -10.96
C GLY A 83 13.44 -2.90 -11.04
N ASN A 84 13.09 -4.18 -10.97
CA ASN A 84 11.70 -4.65 -10.95
C ASN A 84 11.18 -4.95 -9.52
N ILE A 85 11.90 -4.48 -8.48
CA ILE A 85 11.51 -4.63 -7.09
C ILE A 85 11.09 -3.28 -6.53
N PHE A 86 9.91 -3.24 -5.92
CA PHE A 86 9.33 -2.09 -5.24
C PHE A 86 9.30 -2.32 -3.74
N VAL A 87 9.68 -1.31 -2.97
CA VAL A 87 9.53 -1.34 -1.51
C VAL A 87 8.49 -0.31 -1.13
N CYS A 88 7.43 -0.71 -0.44
CA CYS A 88 6.45 0.20 0.13
C CYS A 88 6.36 0.03 1.65
N ASN A 89 5.98 1.10 2.34
CA ASN A 89 5.79 1.06 3.78
C ASN A 89 4.56 0.22 4.15
N PHE A 90 4.47 -0.20 5.42
CA PHE A 90 3.40 -1.05 5.93
C PHE A 90 2.05 -0.29 6.00
N ASN A 91 1.50 -0.02 4.80
CA ASN A 91 0.20 0.63 4.59
C ASN A 91 -0.55 -0.12 3.49
N PHE A 92 -1.64 -0.79 3.85
CA PHE A 92 -2.40 -1.65 2.92
C PHE A 92 -3.00 -0.88 1.74
N GLU A 93 -3.40 0.37 1.92
CA GLU A 93 -3.94 1.16 0.82
C GLU A 93 -2.84 1.49 -0.21
N LYS A 94 -1.63 1.81 0.25
CA LYS A 94 -0.48 2.02 -0.65
C LYS A 94 -0.09 0.74 -1.38
N LEU A 95 -0.05 -0.39 -0.67
CA LEU A 95 0.21 -1.70 -1.27
C LEU A 95 -0.83 -2.01 -2.36
N LYS A 96 -2.11 -1.82 -2.06
CA LYS A 96 -3.21 -2.04 -3.01
C LYS A 96 -3.09 -1.18 -4.26
N ILE A 97 -2.80 0.12 -4.09
CA ILE A 97 -2.63 1.03 -5.20
C ILE A 97 -1.42 0.62 -6.07
N LEU A 98 -0.27 0.29 -5.43
CA LEU A 98 0.93 -0.17 -6.13
C LEU A 98 0.66 -1.48 -6.89
N ALA A 99 0.00 -2.46 -6.26
CA ALA A 99 -0.35 -3.73 -6.89
C ALA A 99 -1.28 -3.53 -8.10
N LEU A 100 -2.31 -2.68 -7.98
CA LEU A 100 -3.21 -2.34 -9.09
C LEU A 100 -2.49 -1.62 -10.23
N PHE A 101 -1.54 -0.75 -9.90
CA PHE A 101 -0.72 -0.08 -10.88
C PHE A 101 0.14 -1.08 -11.67
N GLN A 102 0.87 -1.95 -10.98
CA GLN A 102 1.70 -2.99 -11.60
C GLN A 102 0.86 -3.94 -12.46
N ARG A 103 -0.31 -4.33 -11.97
CA ARG A 103 -1.26 -5.12 -12.75
C ARG A 103 -1.65 -4.45 -14.07
N LYS A 104 -2.02 -3.17 -14.04
CA LYS A 104 -2.37 -2.42 -15.25
C LYS A 104 -1.21 -2.28 -16.21
N LEU A 105 0.00 -2.11 -15.67
CA LEU A 105 1.22 -2.03 -16.48
C LEU A 105 1.49 -3.35 -17.21
N LEU A 106 1.36 -4.50 -16.53
CA LEU A 106 1.53 -5.82 -17.15
C LEU A 106 0.47 -6.08 -18.24
N LEU A 107 -0.80 -5.67 -18.00
CA LEU A 107 -1.85 -5.75 -19.03
C LEU A 107 -1.50 -4.91 -20.28
N LEU A 108 -1.02 -3.70 -20.06
CA LEU A 108 -0.63 -2.79 -21.14
C LEU A 108 0.56 -3.36 -21.93
N LEU A 109 1.60 -3.86 -21.25
CA LEU A 109 2.74 -4.52 -21.89
C LEU A 109 2.31 -5.72 -22.73
N ASN A 110 1.41 -6.56 -22.20
CA ASN A 110 0.88 -7.70 -22.96
C ASN A 110 0.10 -7.25 -24.21
N SER A 111 -0.67 -6.17 -24.12
CA SER A 111 -1.44 -5.63 -25.25
C SER A 111 -0.51 -5.07 -26.35
N ILE A 112 0.59 -4.42 -25.99
CA ILE A 112 1.60 -3.90 -26.91
C ILE A 112 2.32 -5.06 -27.59
N ASN A 113 2.75 -6.06 -26.82
CA ASN A 113 3.46 -7.22 -27.37
C ASN A 113 2.61 -8.04 -28.35
N LYS A 114 1.29 -8.13 -28.10
CA LYS A 114 0.35 -8.81 -29.05
C LYS A 114 0.17 -8.06 -30.37
N ASN A 115 0.32 -6.73 -30.36
CA ASN A 115 0.09 -5.89 -31.54
C ASN A 115 1.35 -5.64 -32.35
N ASN A 116 2.54 -6.00 -31.88
CA ASN A 116 3.84 -5.73 -32.48
C ASN A 116 4.65 -7.03 -32.62
N GLU A 117 4.22 -7.96 -33.47
CA GLU A 117 5.00 -9.17 -33.75
C GLU A 117 6.37 -8.87 -34.37
N ASP A 118 6.51 -7.73 -35.10
CA ASP A 118 7.74 -7.32 -35.79
C ASP A 118 8.65 -6.35 -35.00
N ASN A 119 8.16 -5.73 -33.94
CA ASN A 119 8.93 -4.80 -33.09
C ASN A 119 8.81 -5.19 -31.63
N LYS A 120 9.63 -6.11 -31.17
CA LYS A 120 9.85 -6.36 -29.74
C LYS A 120 10.49 -5.13 -29.10
N ILE A 121 9.69 -4.10 -28.81
CA ILE A 121 10.12 -3.07 -27.88
C ILE A 121 10.46 -3.81 -26.59
N SER A 122 11.70 -3.73 -26.16
CA SER A 122 12.09 -4.37 -24.90
C SER A 122 11.22 -3.79 -23.78
N ALA A 123 10.83 -4.61 -22.81
CA ALA A 123 10.07 -4.14 -21.64
C ALA A 123 10.78 -2.94 -20.99
N LEU A 124 12.11 -2.90 -21.07
CA LEU A 124 12.94 -1.81 -20.55
C LEU A 124 12.77 -0.51 -21.35
N GLU A 125 12.70 -0.56 -22.68
CA GLU A 125 12.46 0.62 -23.53
C GLU A 125 11.06 1.19 -23.28
N PHE A 126 10.08 0.30 -23.12
CA PHE A 126 8.72 0.71 -22.78
C PHE A 126 8.67 1.37 -21.40
N LEU A 127 9.28 0.77 -20.37
CA LEU A 127 9.34 1.36 -19.01
C LEU A 127 10.06 2.73 -19.00
N ASN A 128 11.01 2.94 -19.90
CA ASN A 128 11.72 4.20 -20.06
C ASN A 128 11.00 5.19 -20.99
N SER A 129 9.90 4.80 -21.62
CA SER A 129 9.16 5.68 -22.52
C SER A 129 8.59 6.90 -21.80
N PRO A 130 8.44 8.05 -22.52
CA PRO A 130 7.82 9.25 -21.96
C PRO A 130 6.41 8.99 -21.40
N ASP A 131 5.65 8.11 -22.05
CA ASP A 131 4.26 7.81 -21.64
C ASP A 131 4.22 7.09 -20.30
N VAL A 132 5.11 6.11 -20.06
CA VAL A 132 5.21 5.44 -18.76
C VAL A 132 5.72 6.38 -17.69
N LYS A 133 6.72 7.23 -17.99
CA LYS A 133 7.20 8.25 -17.06
C LYS A 133 6.12 9.24 -16.67
N ASN A 134 5.29 9.69 -17.63
CA ASN A 134 4.16 10.56 -17.38
C ASN A 134 3.08 9.85 -16.54
N LEU A 135 2.82 8.57 -16.83
CA LEU A 135 1.89 7.75 -16.05
C LEU A 135 2.36 7.57 -14.61
N LEU A 136 3.67 7.28 -14.42
CA LEU A 136 4.29 7.20 -13.10
C LEU A 136 4.22 8.54 -12.35
N GLY A 137 4.47 9.66 -13.03
CA GLY A 137 4.32 11.00 -12.45
C GLY A 137 2.87 11.28 -12.02
N THR A 138 1.90 10.93 -12.84
CA THR A 138 0.47 11.07 -12.51
C THR A 138 0.09 10.19 -11.32
N PHE A 139 0.57 8.95 -11.30
CA PHE A 139 0.38 8.03 -10.18
C PHE A 139 0.99 8.60 -8.88
N HIS A 140 2.21 9.10 -8.95
CA HIS A 140 2.87 9.75 -7.82
C HIS A 140 2.06 10.92 -7.27
N ASN A 141 1.58 11.82 -8.13
CA ASN A 141 0.75 12.96 -7.72
C ASN A 141 -0.56 12.51 -7.04
N LYS A 142 -1.18 11.43 -7.54
CA LYS A 142 -2.38 10.85 -6.91
C LYS A 142 -2.09 10.24 -5.55
N MET A 143 -0.94 9.57 -5.38
CA MET A 143 -0.51 9.03 -4.08
C MET A 143 -0.30 10.14 -3.06
N THR A 144 0.39 11.23 -3.44
CA THR A 144 0.60 12.40 -2.58
C THR A 144 -0.72 13.04 -2.16
N SER A 145 -1.64 13.23 -3.13
CA SER A 145 -2.98 13.77 -2.86
C SER A 145 -3.78 12.89 -1.90
N TYR A 146 -3.66 11.57 -2.02
CA TYR A 146 -4.29 10.63 -1.09
C TYR A 146 -3.75 10.76 0.33
N GLU A 147 -2.42 10.87 0.49
CA GLU A 147 -1.79 11.09 1.81
C GLU A 147 -2.27 12.38 2.48
N ASP A 148 -2.40 13.47 1.71
CA ASP A 148 -2.91 14.74 2.22
C ASP A 148 -4.37 14.62 2.69
N ILE A 149 -5.18 13.83 1.99
CA ILE A 149 -6.58 13.56 2.40
C ILE A 149 -6.60 12.74 3.69
N VAL A 150 -5.81 11.68 3.78
CA VAL A 150 -5.70 10.83 4.97
C VAL A 150 -5.22 11.65 6.17
N GLY A 151 -4.15 12.44 5.99
CA GLY A 151 -3.61 13.31 7.05
C GLY A 151 -4.62 14.32 7.58
N ARG A 152 -5.43 14.93 6.69
CA ARG A 152 -6.53 15.83 7.09
C ARG A 152 -7.63 15.10 7.85
N HIS A 153 -7.98 13.89 7.42
CA HIS A 153 -8.99 13.07 8.09
C HIS A 153 -8.53 12.65 9.50
N GLU A 154 -7.28 12.25 9.65
CA GLU A 154 -6.70 11.91 10.95
C GLU A 154 -6.65 13.13 11.90
N LYS A 155 -6.28 14.30 11.36
CA LYS A 155 -6.32 15.55 12.12
C LYS A 155 -7.74 15.87 12.59
N LEU A 156 -8.73 15.79 11.70
CA LEU A 156 -10.14 16.02 12.02
C LEU A 156 -10.61 15.07 13.14
N ASN A 157 -10.26 13.80 13.05
CA ASN A 157 -10.61 12.82 14.08
C ASN A 157 -9.98 13.14 15.46
N ARG A 158 -8.73 13.64 15.47
CA ARG A 158 -8.09 14.11 16.74
C ARG A 158 -8.82 15.32 17.30
N ASP A 159 -9.18 16.28 16.46
CA ASP A 159 -9.87 17.51 16.86
C ASP A 159 -11.28 17.20 17.41
N ILE A 160 -12.02 16.28 16.76
CA ILE A 160 -13.32 15.80 17.24
C ILE A 160 -13.17 15.13 18.63
N ARG A 161 -12.17 14.26 18.81
CA ARG A 161 -11.93 13.61 20.11
C ARG A 161 -11.61 14.62 21.20
N LYS A 162 -10.78 15.64 20.88
CA LYS A 162 -10.45 16.71 21.81
C LYS A 162 -11.70 17.48 22.22
N ASN A 163 -12.49 17.94 21.25
CA ASN A 163 -13.73 18.67 21.51
C ASN A 163 -14.72 17.84 22.35
N TYR A 164 -14.78 16.53 22.13
CA TYR A 164 -15.62 15.64 22.94
C TYR A 164 -15.17 15.58 24.39
N LEU A 165 -13.83 15.51 24.65
CA LEU A 165 -13.27 15.51 25.98
C LEU A 165 -13.50 16.87 26.69
N ASP A 166 -13.35 17.97 25.94
CA ASP A 166 -13.59 19.32 26.46
C ASP A 166 -15.07 19.49 26.83
N LEU A 167 -16.01 18.99 26.04
CA LEU A 167 -17.45 18.99 26.38
C LEU A 167 -17.76 18.11 27.59
N ASP A 168 -17.16 16.92 27.71
CA ASP A 168 -17.36 16.05 28.89
C ASP A 168 -16.87 16.75 30.17
N GLY A 169 -15.75 17.51 30.09
CA GLY A 169 -15.24 18.35 31.15
C GLY A 169 -16.22 19.46 31.55
N LEU A 170 -16.76 20.18 30.59
CA LEU A 170 -17.76 21.22 30.83
C LEU A 170 -19.05 20.68 31.47
N PHE A 171 -19.49 19.48 31.07
CA PHE A 171 -20.61 18.80 31.73
C PHE A 171 -20.28 18.42 33.16
N ASP A 172 -19.07 17.97 33.47
CA ASP A 172 -18.65 17.67 34.84
C ASP A 172 -18.68 18.94 35.73
N GLU A 173 -18.18 20.07 35.21
CA GLU A 173 -18.25 21.38 35.89
C GLU A 173 -19.71 21.81 36.16
N LEU A 174 -20.57 21.68 35.12
CA LEU A 174 -21.99 22.01 35.26
C LEU A 174 -22.67 21.14 36.32
N PHE A 175 -22.40 19.85 36.37
CA PHE A 175 -22.96 18.95 37.37
C PHE A 175 -22.42 19.23 38.78
N GLN A 176 -21.14 19.63 38.93
CA GLN A 176 -20.62 20.10 40.22
C GLN A 176 -21.37 21.34 40.71
N PHE A 177 -21.58 22.32 39.82
CA PHE A 177 -22.34 23.52 40.15
C PHE A 177 -23.79 23.20 40.54
N THR A 178 -24.46 22.30 39.81
CA THR A 178 -25.86 21.93 40.09
C THR A 178 -26.02 20.96 41.24
N ALA A 179 -24.95 20.32 41.72
CA ALA A 179 -24.98 19.44 42.89
C ALA A 179 -25.40 20.19 44.18
N GLU A 180 -25.07 21.48 44.27
CA GLU A 180 -25.50 22.35 45.37
C GLU A 180 -27.04 22.50 45.44
N PHE A 181 -27.70 22.27 44.28
CA PHE A 181 -29.16 22.29 44.15
C PHE A 181 -29.79 20.89 44.16
N GLY A 182 -29.04 19.85 44.56
CA GLY A 182 -29.52 18.46 44.64
C GLY A 182 -29.66 17.72 43.33
N ILE A 183 -29.18 18.30 42.22
CA ILE A 183 -29.19 17.67 40.90
C ILE A 183 -27.96 16.76 40.77
N LYS A 184 -28.18 15.45 40.61
CA LYS A 184 -27.09 14.46 40.42
C LYS A 184 -26.89 14.14 38.94
N ARG A 185 -25.60 13.91 38.55
CA ARG A 185 -25.26 13.40 37.22
C ARG A 185 -25.95 12.04 36.99
N PRO A 186 -26.59 11.83 35.83
CA PRO A 186 -27.07 10.50 35.46
C PRO A 186 -25.91 9.50 35.43
N ASP A 187 -26.12 8.29 35.96
CA ASP A 187 -25.10 7.24 35.89
C ASP A 187 -24.62 7.03 34.48
N LYS A 188 -23.31 7.01 34.28
CA LYS A 188 -22.68 6.64 32.98
C LYS A 188 -22.96 5.15 32.68
N LYS A 189 -24.23 4.79 32.39
CA LYS A 189 -24.57 3.49 31.85
C LYS A 189 -24.23 3.50 30.36
N ASN A 190 -23.30 2.62 29.98
CA ASN A 190 -22.81 2.31 28.66
C ASN A 190 -21.69 3.22 28.10
N LYS A 191 -20.45 2.94 28.53
CA LYS A 191 -19.32 3.08 27.64
C LYS A 191 -19.64 2.22 26.41
N ILE A 192 -19.81 2.87 25.26
CA ILE A 192 -19.84 2.17 23.97
C ILE A 192 -18.54 1.39 23.87
N GLN A 193 -18.61 0.08 24.13
CA GLN A 193 -17.57 -0.86 23.74
C GLN A 193 -17.57 -0.93 22.22
N LYS A 194 -16.54 -0.38 21.61
CA LYS A 194 -16.05 -0.79 20.29
C LYS A 194 -14.57 -0.53 20.20
#